data_d2266a1b7cbc7659ed7bcaf002c2eb4b
#
_entry.id   d2266a1b7cbc7659ed7bcaf002c2eb4b
#
_cell.length_a   1.000
_cell.length_b   1.000
_cell.length_c   1.000
_cell.angle_alpha   90.00
_cell.angle_beta   90.00
_cell.angle_gamma   90.00
#
_symmetry.space_group_name_H-M   'P 1'
#
loop_
_entity.id
_entity.type
_entity.pdbx_description
1 polymer ?
#
loop_
_entity_poly.entity_id
_entity_poly.type
_entity_poly.pdbx_seq_one_letter_code
_entity_poly.pdbx_strand_id
1 'polypeptide(L)'
;MQNQNLELHFLHQVSACLNLCRAHPLFEKLLPHAQTFDYRLLEAYPYVEYQKLPTRTDCYTTITTADQVRCRYRIVVDERDVRCRIVSTTDAYSVGYRLPEVSRERYQLECVPIPDEFMQLYCITRRRGTQAPEIARYLQLLQAELEDEDSDQAEDGR
;
A
#
# COMPACT_ATOMS: atom_id res chain seq x y z
N MET A 1 -17.64 12.19 -14.09
CA MET A 1 -17.11 13.32 -14.90
C MET A 1 -15.59 13.23 -14.87
N GLN A 2 -14.96 12.75 -15.93
CA GLN A 2 -13.51 12.84 -16.07
C GLN A 2 -13.15 14.33 -16.19
N ASN A 3 -12.33 14.80 -15.27
CA ASN A 3 -11.87 16.19 -15.30
C ASN A 3 -10.86 16.32 -16.47
N GLN A 4 -11.33 16.80 -17.63
CA GLN A 4 -10.59 16.88 -18.90
C GLN A 4 -9.31 17.74 -18.83
N ASN A 5 -9.05 18.35 -17.67
CA ASN A 5 -7.90 19.23 -17.44
C ASN A 5 -6.76 18.57 -16.66
N LEU A 6 -6.87 17.28 -16.32
CA LEU A 6 -5.85 16.54 -15.59
C LEU A 6 -5.17 15.52 -16.49
N GLU A 7 -3.89 15.31 -16.29
CA GLU A 7 -3.05 14.32 -16.95
C GLU A 7 -2.38 13.46 -15.88
N LEU A 8 -2.44 12.14 -16.06
CA LEU A 8 -1.81 11.16 -15.18
C LEU A 8 -0.48 10.73 -15.80
N HIS A 9 0.57 10.82 -15.01
CA HIS A 9 1.89 10.32 -15.36
C HIS A 9 2.22 9.14 -14.46
N PHE A 10 2.42 7.98 -15.03
CA PHE A 10 2.90 6.82 -14.31
C PHE A 10 4.29 7.12 -13.74
N LEU A 11 4.49 6.87 -12.46
CA LEU A 11 5.77 7.05 -11.79
C LEU A 11 6.45 5.71 -11.55
N HIS A 12 5.76 4.81 -10.88
CA HIS A 12 6.37 3.56 -10.41
C HIS A 12 5.33 2.50 -10.07
N GLN A 13 5.78 1.24 -9.98
CA GLN A 13 4.96 0.12 -9.54
C GLN A 13 5.62 -0.50 -8.31
N VAL A 14 4.86 -0.59 -7.22
CA VAL A 14 5.32 -1.16 -5.95
C VAL A 14 4.54 -2.42 -5.62
N SER A 15 5.19 -3.38 -4.96
CA SER A 15 4.51 -4.60 -4.51
C SER A 15 3.45 -4.29 -3.45
N ALA A 16 2.28 -4.88 -3.59
CA ALA A 16 1.27 -4.82 -2.54
C ALA A 16 1.69 -5.69 -1.36
N CYS A 17 1.39 -5.23 -0.16
CA CYS A 17 1.74 -5.92 1.08
C CYS A 17 0.55 -6.02 2.02
N LEU A 18 0.52 -7.10 2.80
CA LEU A 18 -0.24 -7.18 4.03
C LEU A 18 0.57 -6.54 5.14
N ASN A 19 -0.03 -5.56 5.82
CA ASN A 19 0.53 -4.98 7.02
C ASN A 19 -0.14 -5.64 8.23
N LEU A 20 0.67 -6.26 9.09
CA LEU A 20 0.27 -7.05 10.26
C LEU A 20 1.09 -6.60 11.47
N CYS A 21 0.58 -6.77 12.69
CA CYS A 21 1.46 -6.67 13.86
C CYS A 21 2.41 -7.87 13.92
N ARG A 22 3.58 -7.72 14.56
CA ARG A 22 4.57 -8.81 14.70
C ARG A 22 4.04 -10.03 15.44
N ALA A 23 3.09 -9.82 16.35
CA ALA A 23 2.46 -10.89 17.12
C ALA A 23 1.20 -11.46 16.44
N HIS A 24 0.90 -11.06 15.19
CA HIS A 24 -0.31 -11.51 14.51
C HIS A 24 -0.30 -13.03 14.27
N PRO A 25 -1.39 -13.75 14.57
CA PRO A 25 -1.44 -15.22 14.44
C PRO A 25 -1.20 -15.73 13.01
N LEU A 26 -1.39 -14.88 11.99
CA LEU A 26 -1.10 -15.24 10.60
C LEU A 26 0.38 -15.12 10.25
N PHE A 27 1.18 -14.37 11.00
CA PHE A 27 2.55 -14.07 10.61
C PHE A 27 3.38 -15.33 10.40
N GLU A 28 3.34 -16.28 11.35
CA GLU A 28 4.05 -17.56 11.23
C GLU A 28 3.53 -18.45 10.09
N LYS A 29 2.24 -18.31 9.73
CA LYS A 29 1.63 -19.10 8.66
C LYS A 29 1.94 -18.56 7.26
N LEU A 30 2.22 -17.27 7.15
CA LEU A 30 2.46 -16.60 5.87
C LEU A 30 3.93 -16.64 5.45
N LEU A 31 4.86 -16.59 6.41
CA LEU A 31 6.29 -16.56 6.13
C LEU A 31 6.82 -17.80 5.36
N PRO A 32 6.42 -19.05 5.67
CA PRO A 32 6.96 -20.22 4.99
C PRO A 32 6.42 -20.42 3.57
N HIS A 33 5.32 -19.77 3.21
CA HIS A 33 4.56 -20.01 1.98
C HIS A 33 4.32 -18.74 1.17
N ALA A 34 5.27 -17.81 1.17
CA ALA A 34 5.16 -16.55 0.45
C ALA A 34 4.84 -16.69 -1.06
N GLN A 35 5.00 -17.88 -1.63
CA GLN A 35 4.69 -18.15 -3.04
C GLN A 35 3.23 -18.56 -3.31
N THR A 36 2.48 -18.97 -2.28
CA THR A 36 1.08 -19.37 -2.43
C THR A 36 0.25 -18.82 -1.28
N PHE A 37 -0.22 -17.61 -1.46
CA PHE A 37 -1.02 -16.93 -0.45
C PHE A 37 -2.49 -17.43 -0.49
N ASP A 38 -2.96 -18.05 0.59
CA ASP A 38 -4.40 -18.40 0.71
C ASP A 38 -5.17 -17.25 1.37
N TYR A 39 -5.82 -16.42 0.56
CA TYR A 39 -6.62 -15.29 1.01
C TYR A 39 -7.75 -15.65 1.97
N ARG A 40 -8.22 -16.91 1.98
CA ARG A 40 -9.26 -17.35 2.91
C ARG A 40 -8.81 -17.29 4.37
N LEU A 41 -7.50 -17.31 4.61
CA LEU A 41 -6.95 -17.12 5.95
C LEU A 41 -7.27 -15.75 6.54
N LEU A 42 -7.51 -14.74 5.69
CA LEU A 42 -7.84 -13.37 6.09
C LEU A 42 -9.31 -13.23 6.55
N GLU A 43 -10.21 -14.14 6.15
CA GLU A 43 -11.65 -14.04 6.45
C GLU A 43 -11.94 -14.02 7.96
N ALA A 44 -11.07 -14.62 8.76
CA ALA A 44 -11.22 -14.69 10.21
C ALA A 44 -10.87 -13.39 10.95
N TYR A 45 -10.18 -12.46 10.26
CA TYR A 45 -9.59 -11.27 10.88
C TYR A 45 -10.23 -9.98 10.39
N PRO A 46 -10.29 -8.92 11.22
CA PRO A 46 -10.79 -7.61 10.79
C PRO A 46 -9.88 -6.97 9.74
N TYR A 47 -10.49 -6.37 8.71
CA TYR A 47 -9.79 -5.58 7.71
C TYR A 47 -9.90 -4.09 8.00
N VAL A 48 -8.77 -3.39 8.04
CA VAL A 48 -8.71 -1.93 8.22
C VAL A 48 -8.48 -1.27 6.86
N GLU A 49 -9.46 -0.49 6.42
CA GLU A 49 -9.41 0.22 5.14
C GLU A 49 -9.58 1.73 5.32
N TYR A 50 -9.16 2.50 4.31
CA TYR A 50 -9.46 3.92 4.28
C TYR A 50 -10.89 4.19 3.85
N GLN A 51 -11.47 5.25 4.43
CA GLN A 51 -12.76 5.74 4.00
C GLN A 51 -12.72 6.16 2.53
N LYS A 52 -13.52 5.52 1.70
CA LYS A 52 -13.70 5.89 0.30
C LYS A 52 -14.60 7.13 0.24
N LEU A 53 -14.00 8.30 0.02
CA LEU A 53 -14.74 9.54 -0.14
C LEU A 53 -15.22 9.65 -1.60
N PRO A 54 -16.53 9.84 -1.86
CA PRO A 54 -17.09 9.91 -3.21
C PRO A 54 -16.52 11.05 -4.07
N THR A 55 -15.95 12.06 -3.43
CA THR A 55 -15.42 13.28 -4.07
C THR A 55 -13.91 13.29 -4.25
N ARG A 56 -13.19 12.38 -3.61
CA ARG A 56 -11.76 12.19 -3.87
C ARG A 56 -11.63 11.15 -4.97
N THR A 57 -10.98 11.53 -6.05
CA THR A 57 -10.38 10.57 -6.99
C THR A 57 -9.37 9.81 -6.16
N ASP A 58 -9.78 8.60 -5.73
CA ASP A 58 -8.94 7.78 -4.86
C ASP A 58 -7.68 7.44 -5.62
N CYS A 59 -6.59 8.14 -5.33
CA CYS A 59 -5.25 7.83 -5.83
C CYS A 59 -4.76 6.46 -5.33
N TYR A 60 -5.56 5.76 -4.52
CA TYR A 60 -5.20 4.55 -3.79
C TYR A 60 -6.17 3.38 -3.99
N THR A 61 -7.02 3.42 -5.01
CA THR A 61 -7.85 2.25 -5.34
C THR A 61 -7.05 1.25 -6.16
N THR A 62 -6.14 0.58 -5.51
CA THR A 62 -5.70 -0.72 -5.99
C THR A 62 -6.70 -1.73 -5.46
N ILE A 63 -7.49 -2.32 -6.33
CA ILE A 63 -8.31 -3.48 -5.98
C ILE A 63 -7.36 -4.66 -6.05
N THR A 64 -6.83 -5.05 -4.91
CA THR A 64 -6.06 -6.30 -4.79
C THR A 64 -7.03 -7.45 -4.56
N THR A 65 -6.59 -8.67 -4.81
CA THR A 65 -7.37 -9.87 -4.47
C THR A 65 -7.67 -9.90 -2.96
N ALA A 66 -6.75 -9.38 -2.14
CA ALA A 66 -6.94 -9.24 -0.71
C ALA A 66 -8.09 -8.29 -0.33
N ASP A 67 -8.38 -7.26 -1.13
CA ASP A 67 -9.53 -6.37 -0.93
C ASP A 67 -10.87 -7.04 -1.23
N GLN A 68 -10.85 -8.12 -2.00
CA GLN A 68 -12.03 -8.89 -2.38
C GLN A 68 -12.40 -9.97 -1.35
N VAL A 69 -11.52 -10.20 -0.37
CA VAL A 69 -11.77 -11.17 0.69
C VAL A 69 -12.99 -10.74 1.51
N ARG A 70 -13.88 -11.70 1.75
CA ARG A 70 -15.06 -11.50 2.60
C ARG A 70 -14.66 -11.50 4.07
N CYS A 71 -14.00 -10.44 4.52
CA CYS A 71 -13.70 -10.29 5.93
C CYS A 71 -14.98 -10.14 6.76
N ARG A 72 -14.98 -10.74 7.95
CA ARG A 72 -16.11 -10.71 8.87
C ARG A 72 -16.39 -9.29 9.41
N TYR A 73 -15.34 -8.50 9.59
CA TYR A 73 -15.41 -7.14 10.12
C TYR A 73 -14.54 -6.22 9.29
N ARG A 74 -15.08 -5.02 9.00
CA ARG A 74 -14.36 -3.92 8.37
C ARG A 74 -14.28 -2.75 9.31
N ILE A 75 -13.10 -2.18 9.46
CA ILE A 75 -12.83 -0.99 10.25
C ILE A 75 -12.43 0.10 9.25
N VAL A 76 -13.24 1.16 9.18
CA VAL A 76 -13.00 2.25 8.24
C VAL A 76 -12.35 3.42 8.96
N VAL A 77 -11.25 3.91 8.45
CA VAL A 77 -10.47 5.03 9.00
C VAL A 77 -10.17 6.05 7.92
N ASP A 78 -9.85 7.26 8.30
CA ASP A 78 -9.48 8.37 7.41
C ASP A 78 -7.99 8.74 7.51
N GLU A 79 -7.31 8.31 8.56
CA GLU A 79 -5.92 8.65 8.83
C GLU A 79 -4.99 7.42 8.85
N ARG A 80 -3.78 7.61 8.32
CA ARG A 80 -2.74 6.59 8.26
C ARG A 80 -2.29 6.12 9.64
N ASP A 81 -2.05 7.07 10.54
CA ASP A 81 -1.56 6.76 11.90
C ASP A 81 -2.58 5.97 12.69
N VAL A 82 -3.87 6.29 12.54
CA VAL A 82 -4.98 5.53 13.16
C VAL A 82 -4.99 4.10 12.61
N ARG A 83 -4.86 3.92 11.29
CA ARG A 83 -4.77 2.60 10.67
C ARG A 83 -3.61 1.79 11.25
N CYS A 84 -2.40 2.37 11.27
CA CYS A 84 -1.22 1.70 11.80
C CYS A 84 -1.39 1.32 13.26
N ARG A 85 -1.98 2.18 14.10
CA ARG A 85 -2.24 1.89 15.51
C ARG A 85 -3.23 0.75 15.71
N ILE A 86 -4.33 0.72 14.96
CA ILE A 86 -5.30 -0.38 15.03
C ILE A 86 -4.63 -1.70 14.68
N VAL A 87 -3.92 -1.75 13.55
CA VAL A 87 -3.22 -2.96 13.10
C VAL A 87 -2.15 -3.40 14.10
N SER A 88 -1.45 -2.46 14.74
CA SER A 88 -0.39 -2.78 15.71
C SER A 88 -0.88 -3.32 17.05
N THR A 89 -2.13 -3.04 17.41
CA THR A 89 -2.67 -3.36 18.75
C THR A 89 -3.79 -4.41 18.73
N THR A 90 -4.11 -4.93 17.56
CA THR A 90 -5.19 -5.93 17.37
C THR A 90 -4.76 -7.00 16.38
N ASP A 91 -5.60 -8.02 16.21
CA ASP A 91 -5.44 -9.05 15.16
C ASP A 91 -6.04 -8.57 13.82
N ALA A 92 -6.08 -7.27 13.57
CA ALA A 92 -6.52 -6.73 12.29
C ALA A 92 -5.36 -6.66 11.29
N TYR A 93 -5.71 -6.69 10.01
CA TYR A 93 -4.75 -6.49 8.92
C TYR A 93 -5.16 -5.29 8.05
N SER A 94 -4.21 -4.77 7.30
CA SER A 94 -4.49 -3.83 6.22
C SER A 94 -3.68 -4.17 4.97
N VAL A 95 -4.18 -3.78 3.80
CA VAL A 95 -3.49 -3.92 2.52
C VAL A 95 -2.94 -2.55 2.10
N GLY A 96 -1.74 -2.54 1.58
CA GLY A 96 -1.10 -1.32 1.10
C GLY A 96 0.29 -1.59 0.56
N TYR A 97 1.09 -0.57 0.45
CA TYR A 97 2.52 -0.69 0.10
C TYR A 97 3.36 -1.00 1.35
N ARG A 98 4.59 -1.43 1.12
CA ARG A 98 5.58 -1.64 2.19
C ARG A 98 5.81 -0.33 2.94
N LEU A 99 5.59 -0.36 4.24
CA LEU A 99 5.82 0.81 5.09
C LEU A 99 7.33 1.06 5.26
N PRO A 100 7.78 2.33 5.29
CA PRO A 100 9.16 2.66 5.64
C PRO A 100 9.57 2.04 6.98
N GLU A 101 10.84 1.67 7.11
CA GLU A 101 11.38 0.98 8.28
C GLU A 101 11.06 1.72 9.60
N VAL A 102 11.27 3.04 9.62
CA VAL A 102 10.93 3.89 10.79
C VAL A 102 9.46 3.73 11.21
N SER A 103 8.54 3.59 10.24
CA SER A 103 7.11 3.38 10.54
C SER A 103 6.86 1.95 11.04
N ARG A 104 7.51 0.95 10.43
CA ARG A 104 7.39 -0.46 10.85
C ARG A 104 7.87 -0.64 12.28
N GLU A 105 9.01 -0.07 12.62
CA GLU A 105 9.56 -0.11 13.97
C GLU A 105 8.67 0.61 14.98
N ARG A 106 8.25 1.83 14.66
CA ARG A 106 7.39 2.65 15.52
C ARG A 106 6.10 1.94 15.91
N TYR A 107 5.47 1.25 14.96
CA TYR A 107 4.20 0.58 15.15
C TYR A 107 4.33 -0.93 15.35
N GLN A 108 5.55 -1.47 15.37
CA GLN A 108 5.80 -2.92 15.48
C GLN A 108 5.03 -3.73 14.41
N LEU A 109 5.03 -3.21 13.19
CA LEU A 109 4.36 -3.82 12.04
C LEU A 109 5.35 -4.58 11.18
N GLU A 110 4.83 -5.63 10.54
CA GLU A 110 5.49 -6.33 9.46
C GLU A 110 4.70 -6.18 8.16
N CYS A 111 5.42 -6.13 7.05
CA CYS A 111 4.85 -6.03 5.72
C CYS A 111 5.14 -7.32 4.97
N VAL A 112 4.14 -8.16 4.80
CA VAL A 112 4.24 -9.42 4.06
C VAL A 112 3.83 -9.16 2.61
N PRO A 113 4.73 -9.32 1.63
CA PRO A 113 4.39 -9.12 0.23
C PRO A 113 3.26 -10.07 -0.21
N ILE A 114 2.36 -9.57 -1.03
CA ILE A 114 1.29 -10.35 -1.65
C ILE A 114 1.80 -10.76 -3.04
N PRO A 115 1.91 -12.06 -3.32
CA PRO A 115 2.41 -12.53 -4.62
C PRO A 115 1.58 -12.00 -5.78
N ASP A 116 2.25 -11.56 -6.85
CA ASP A 116 1.65 -11.10 -8.11
C ASP A 116 0.67 -9.91 -7.97
N GLU A 117 0.69 -9.22 -6.83
CA GLU A 117 -0.15 -8.05 -6.58
C GLU A 117 0.70 -6.78 -6.49
N PHE A 118 0.29 -5.75 -7.24
CA PHE A 118 1.06 -4.51 -7.36
C PHE A 118 0.16 -3.28 -7.22
N MET A 119 0.74 -2.21 -6.70
CA MET A 119 0.14 -0.88 -6.66
C MET A 119 0.87 0.02 -7.65
N GLN A 120 0.13 0.81 -8.40
CA GLN A 120 0.70 1.77 -9.35
C GLN A 120 0.65 3.18 -8.78
N LEU A 121 1.77 3.86 -8.80
CA LEU A 121 1.91 5.25 -8.36
C LEU A 121 1.84 6.18 -9.58
N TYR A 122 1.02 7.20 -9.48
CA TYR A 122 0.85 8.21 -10.52
C TYR A 122 1.04 9.61 -9.97
N CYS A 123 1.64 10.46 -10.77
CA CYS A 123 1.56 11.91 -10.57
C CYS A 123 0.40 12.47 -11.39
N ILE A 124 -0.35 13.39 -10.80
CA ILE A 124 -1.44 14.08 -11.48
C ILE A 124 -1.05 15.53 -11.71
N THR A 125 -1.01 15.94 -12.96
CA THR A 125 -0.72 17.32 -13.34
C THR A 125 -1.91 17.96 -14.08
N ARG A 126 -1.92 19.28 -14.20
CA ARG A 126 -2.87 19.97 -15.04
C ARG A 126 -2.43 19.90 -16.51
N ARG A 127 -3.33 19.53 -17.41
CA ARG A 127 -3.07 19.40 -18.85
C ARG A 127 -2.68 20.72 -19.54
N ARG A 128 -3.06 21.86 -18.96
CA ARG A 128 -2.72 23.19 -19.47
C ARG A 128 -1.90 23.91 -18.42
N GLY A 129 -0.61 23.82 -18.53
CA GLY A 129 0.35 24.56 -17.75
C GLY A 129 1.73 24.15 -18.21
N THR A 130 2.58 25.10 -18.52
CA THR A 130 4.02 24.83 -18.61
C THR A 130 4.41 24.30 -17.25
N GLN A 131 4.79 23.03 -17.18
CA GLN A 131 5.31 22.51 -15.91
C GLN A 131 6.52 23.35 -15.54
N ALA A 132 6.48 23.97 -14.39
CA ALA A 132 7.63 24.70 -13.88
C ALA A 132 8.83 23.74 -13.87
N PRO A 133 10.02 24.16 -14.28
CA PRO A 133 11.21 23.28 -14.32
C PRO A 133 11.47 22.57 -13.00
N GLU A 134 11.10 23.18 -11.89
CA GLU A 134 11.20 22.63 -10.54
C GLU A 134 10.32 21.40 -10.34
N ILE A 135 9.12 21.40 -10.92
CA ILE A 135 8.21 20.24 -10.85
C ILE A 135 8.78 19.08 -11.65
N ALA A 136 9.29 19.35 -12.87
CA ALA A 136 9.92 18.32 -13.69
C ALA A 136 11.14 17.72 -12.96
N ARG A 137 11.96 18.56 -12.32
CA ARG A 137 13.12 18.14 -11.54
C ARG A 137 12.70 17.31 -10.33
N TYR A 138 11.66 17.75 -9.61
CA TYR A 138 11.13 17.00 -8.47
C TYR A 138 10.64 15.61 -8.87
N LEU A 139 9.90 15.48 -9.97
CA LEU A 139 9.41 14.20 -10.47
C LEU A 139 10.56 13.26 -10.86
N GLN A 140 11.62 13.78 -11.49
CA GLN A 140 12.82 12.99 -11.79
C GLN A 140 13.51 12.46 -10.53
N LEU A 141 13.65 13.31 -9.51
CA LEU A 141 14.24 12.88 -8.23
C LEU A 141 13.38 11.85 -7.52
N LEU A 142 12.05 12.05 -7.53
CA LEU A 142 11.11 11.10 -6.94
C LEU A 142 11.15 9.74 -7.64
N GLN A 143 11.23 9.71 -8.99
CA GLN A 143 11.38 8.47 -9.75
C GLN A 143 12.67 7.75 -9.40
N ALA A 144 13.80 8.47 -9.37
CA ALA A 144 15.09 7.88 -9.01
C ALA A 144 15.08 7.27 -7.60
N GLU A 145 14.49 7.96 -6.63
CA GLU A 145 14.38 7.46 -5.26
C GLU A 145 13.52 6.19 -5.17
N LEU A 146 12.41 6.13 -5.92
CA LEU A 146 11.55 4.95 -5.95
C LEU A 146 12.23 3.74 -6.61
N GLU A 147 13.09 3.95 -7.61
CA GLU A 147 13.87 2.91 -8.28
C GLU A 147 14.98 2.37 -7.37
N ASP A 148 15.62 3.23 -6.58
CA ASP A 148 16.66 2.84 -5.62
C ASP A 148 16.07 2.00 -4.47
N GLU A 149 14.90 2.36 -3.95
CA GLU A 149 14.21 1.58 -2.91
C GLU A 149 13.87 0.14 -3.36
N ASP A 150 13.56 -0.07 -4.63
CA ASP A 150 13.31 -1.42 -5.18
C ASP A 150 14.58 -2.26 -5.27
N SER A 151 15.71 -1.62 -5.56
CA SER A 151 17.02 -2.30 -5.67
C SER A 151 17.47 -2.88 -4.31
N ASP A 152 17.29 -2.11 -3.24
CA ASP A 152 17.61 -2.53 -1.87
C ASP A 152 16.70 -3.67 -1.38
N GLN A 153 15.43 -3.72 -1.86
CA GLN A 153 14.49 -4.79 -1.50
C GLN A 153 14.81 -6.13 -2.16
N ALA A 154 15.44 -6.11 -3.32
CA ALA A 154 15.84 -7.33 -4.04
C ALA A 154 17.04 -8.02 -3.38
N GLU A 155 17.86 -7.31 -2.61
CA GLU A 155 19.02 -7.88 -1.91
C GLU A 155 18.66 -8.50 -0.55
N ASP A 156 17.64 -7.96 0.14
CA ASP A 156 17.21 -8.43 1.47
C ASP A 156 16.34 -9.71 1.41
N GLY A 157 15.95 -10.14 0.23
CA GLY A 157 15.11 -11.33 -0.05
C GLY A 157 15.88 -12.60 -0.45
N ARG A 158 17.23 -12.62 -0.31
CA ARG A 158 18.05 -13.80 -0.64
C ARG A 158 18.59 -14.52 0.57
#